data_0ee54c01b41641b30b85e4b4c7c399c7
#
_entry.id   0ee54c01b41641b30b85e4b4c7c399c7
#
_cell.length_a   1.000
_cell.length_b   1.000
_cell.length_c   1.000
_cell.angle_alpha   90.00
_cell.angle_beta   90.00
_cell.angle_gamma   90.00
#
_symmetry.space_group_name_H-M   'P 1'
#
loop_
_entity.id
_entity.type
_entity.pdbx_description
1 polymer ?
#
loop_
_entity_poly.entity_id
_entity_poly.type
_entity_poly.pdbx_seq_one_letter_code
_entity_poly.pdbx_strand_id
1 'polypeptide(L)'
;MTVASLLSPLSVLATMLLAAPIPVRPIADAPKLVAELGQGKPLVLHFFASWCGACRVEFPKLRAELLKLPSQGVQVALVTIDRPEDERAAAKMLADYKLTALPTLLLDAPEPDPVAKAMGDAKWDGTLPATFVFDASGKLVKSFRGMAKPAALDLAVKSASAAPAANQR
;
A
#
# COMPACT_ATOMS: atom_id res chain seq x y z
N MET A 1 -60.25 28.46 -10.96
CA MET A 1 -58.96 28.85 -10.39
C MET A 1 -58.11 27.60 -10.34
N THR A 2 -57.21 27.44 -11.34
CA THR A 2 -56.45 26.21 -11.55
C THR A 2 -55.02 26.49 -11.10
N VAL A 3 -54.56 25.83 -10.03
CA VAL A 3 -53.18 25.96 -9.50
C VAL A 3 -52.31 24.98 -10.25
N ALA A 4 -51.46 25.49 -11.16
CA ALA A 4 -50.46 24.71 -11.84
C ALA A 4 -49.28 24.45 -10.88
N SER A 5 -49.04 23.19 -10.52
CA SER A 5 -47.92 22.74 -9.72
C SER A 5 -46.68 22.62 -10.60
N LEU A 6 -45.70 23.52 -10.40
CA LEU A 6 -44.41 23.48 -11.06
C LEU A 6 -43.49 22.48 -10.36
N LEU A 7 -43.37 21.29 -10.94
CA LEU A 7 -42.36 20.31 -10.55
C LEU A 7 -40.99 20.72 -11.18
N SER A 8 -40.10 21.26 -10.39
CA SER A 8 -38.70 21.46 -10.77
C SER A 8 -37.97 20.12 -10.86
N PRO A 9 -37.29 19.82 -11.97
CA PRO A 9 -36.40 18.66 -12.02
C PRO A 9 -35.13 18.96 -11.22
N LEU A 10 -34.94 18.29 -10.08
CA LEU A 10 -33.64 18.24 -9.43
C LEU A 10 -32.65 17.53 -10.36
N SER A 11 -31.78 18.31 -11.00
CA SER A 11 -30.61 17.77 -11.70
C SER A 11 -29.66 17.18 -10.68
N VAL A 12 -29.70 15.85 -10.53
CA VAL A 12 -28.67 15.11 -9.79
C VAL A 12 -27.40 15.15 -10.64
N LEU A 13 -26.53 16.09 -10.33
CA LEU A 13 -25.17 16.13 -10.86
C LEU A 13 -24.42 14.96 -10.24
N ALA A 14 -24.37 13.82 -10.95
CA ALA A 14 -23.51 12.70 -10.57
C ALA A 14 -22.05 13.13 -10.72
N THR A 15 -21.47 13.61 -9.64
CA THR A 15 -20.02 13.88 -9.56
C THR A 15 -19.31 12.55 -9.70
N MET A 16 -18.82 12.24 -10.89
CA MET A 16 -17.88 11.15 -11.09
C MET A 16 -16.63 11.46 -10.26
N LEU A 17 -16.50 10.80 -9.13
CA LEU A 17 -15.30 10.83 -8.31
C LEU A 17 -14.21 10.08 -9.11
N LEU A 18 -13.44 10.80 -9.93
CA LEU A 18 -12.23 10.25 -10.51
C LEU A 18 -11.30 9.95 -9.32
N ALA A 19 -10.91 8.69 -9.18
CA ALA A 19 -9.86 8.31 -8.24
C ALA A 19 -8.62 9.16 -8.53
N ALA A 20 -8.02 9.74 -7.50
CA ALA A 20 -6.78 10.49 -7.66
C ALA A 20 -5.70 9.57 -8.24
N PRO A 21 -4.84 10.08 -9.14
CA PRO A 21 -3.76 9.29 -9.71
C PRO A 21 -2.80 8.82 -8.61
N ILE A 22 -2.20 7.64 -8.79
CA ILE A 22 -1.19 7.13 -7.87
C ILE A 22 0.06 8.01 -8.00
N PRO A 23 0.57 8.62 -6.91
CA PRO A 23 1.77 9.45 -6.98
C PRO A 23 2.99 8.61 -7.37
N VAL A 24 3.73 9.09 -8.36
CA VAL A 24 4.96 8.46 -8.85
C VAL A 24 6.15 9.00 -8.06
N ARG A 25 7.01 8.12 -7.57
CA ARG A 25 8.24 8.44 -6.84
C ARG A 25 9.43 7.79 -7.56
N PRO A 26 10.54 8.51 -7.75
CA PRO A 26 11.76 7.92 -8.31
C PRO A 26 12.39 6.93 -7.31
N ILE A 27 13.15 5.97 -7.83
CA ILE A 27 13.88 4.97 -7.02
C ILE A 27 14.79 5.60 -5.96
N ALA A 28 15.32 6.79 -6.22
CA ALA A 28 16.16 7.53 -5.27
C ALA A 28 15.44 7.88 -3.96
N ASP A 29 14.11 7.86 -3.96
CA ASP A 29 13.31 8.08 -2.76
C ASP A 29 13.12 6.82 -1.90
N ALA A 30 13.45 5.63 -2.40
CA ALA A 30 13.28 4.38 -1.66
C ALA A 30 13.84 4.42 -0.23
N PRO A 31 15.03 5.00 0.05
CA PRO A 31 15.56 5.09 1.42
C PRO A 31 14.74 5.93 2.39
N LYS A 32 13.88 6.82 1.89
CA LYS A 32 13.07 7.72 2.71
C LYS A 32 11.68 7.14 3.03
N LEU A 33 11.21 6.18 2.22
CA LEU A 33 9.83 5.66 2.28
C LEU A 33 9.46 5.13 3.67
N VAL A 34 10.36 4.42 4.34
CA VAL A 34 10.07 3.82 5.66
C VAL A 34 9.82 4.91 6.70
N ALA A 35 10.64 5.96 6.74
CA ALA A 35 10.48 7.06 7.68
C ALA A 35 9.24 7.90 7.36
N GLU A 36 9.05 8.27 6.08
CA GLU A 36 7.93 9.11 5.63
C GLU A 36 6.57 8.44 5.83
N LEU A 37 6.46 7.16 5.51
CA LEU A 37 5.21 6.42 5.59
C LEU A 37 4.94 5.86 6.99
N GLY A 38 5.98 5.52 7.74
CA GLY A 38 5.86 5.00 9.10
C GLY A 38 5.51 6.06 10.14
N GLN A 39 6.06 7.28 10.00
CA GLN A 39 5.78 8.40 10.90
C GLN A 39 5.92 8.05 12.39
N GLY A 40 6.94 7.26 12.74
CA GLY A 40 7.16 6.79 14.12
C GLY A 40 6.18 5.73 14.61
N LYS A 41 5.45 5.07 13.72
CA LYS A 41 4.56 3.93 14.00
C LYS A 41 5.05 2.68 13.28
N PRO A 42 4.64 1.47 13.72
CA PRO A 42 4.85 0.27 12.94
C PRO A 42 4.28 0.44 11.53
N LEU A 43 4.99 -0.10 10.53
CA LEU A 43 4.66 0.09 9.13
C LEU A 43 4.65 -1.25 8.39
N VAL A 44 3.65 -1.44 7.55
CA VAL A 44 3.60 -2.51 6.55
C VAL A 44 3.70 -1.88 5.16
N LEU A 45 4.75 -2.22 4.41
CA LEU A 45 4.87 -1.91 3.00
C LEU A 45 4.60 -3.18 2.20
N HIS A 46 3.60 -3.13 1.32
CA HIS A 46 3.26 -4.25 0.45
C HIS A 46 3.53 -3.90 -1.00
N PHE A 47 4.49 -4.60 -1.59
CA PHE A 47 4.93 -4.42 -2.97
C PHE A 47 4.15 -5.32 -3.91
N PHE A 48 3.68 -4.75 -5.01
CA PHE A 48 2.91 -5.44 -6.04
C PHE A 48 3.16 -4.84 -7.43
N ALA A 49 2.57 -5.43 -8.46
CA ALA A 49 2.44 -4.82 -9.78
C ALA A 49 1.18 -5.33 -10.48
N SER A 50 0.65 -4.56 -11.42
CA SER A 50 -0.57 -4.91 -12.15
C SER A 50 -0.42 -6.17 -13.01
N TRP A 51 0.77 -6.43 -13.49
CA TRP A 51 1.13 -7.62 -14.28
C TRP A 51 1.46 -8.86 -13.42
N CYS A 52 1.53 -8.73 -12.09
CA CYS A 52 1.93 -9.80 -11.18
C CYS A 52 0.76 -10.78 -10.93
N GLY A 53 0.82 -11.97 -11.50
CA GLY A 53 -0.20 -13.01 -11.32
C GLY A 53 -0.33 -13.48 -9.87
N ALA A 54 0.78 -13.65 -9.15
CA ALA A 54 0.78 -14.06 -7.74
C ALA A 54 0.15 -13.00 -6.83
N CYS A 55 0.33 -11.69 -7.14
CA CYS A 55 -0.32 -10.61 -6.41
C CYS A 55 -1.85 -10.66 -6.53
N ARG A 56 -2.37 -11.02 -7.72
CA ARG A 56 -3.81 -11.22 -7.93
C ARG A 56 -4.38 -12.38 -7.11
N VAL A 57 -3.59 -13.42 -6.86
CA VAL A 57 -3.95 -14.56 -6.02
C VAL A 57 -3.90 -14.20 -4.53
N GLU A 58 -2.98 -13.31 -4.13
CA GLU A 58 -2.76 -12.93 -2.75
C GLU A 58 -3.78 -11.89 -2.25
N PHE A 59 -4.08 -10.86 -3.04
CA PHE A 59 -4.92 -9.74 -2.60
C PHE A 59 -6.26 -10.16 -2.00
N PRO A 60 -7.05 -11.10 -2.58
CA PRO A 60 -8.29 -11.54 -1.95
C PRO A 60 -8.09 -12.14 -0.55
N LYS A 61 -6.95 -12.76 -0.30
CA LYS A 61 -6.61 -13.44 0.96
C LYS A 61 -6.10 -12.47 2.01
N LEU A 62 -5.29 -11.48 1.59
CA LEU A 62 -4.60 -10.56 2.48
C LEU A 62 -5.37 -9.27 2.74
N ARG A 63 -6.36 -8.95 1.88
CA ARG A 63 -7.12 -7.70 1.92
C ARG A 63 -7.69 -7.37 3.29
N ALA A 64 -8.38 -8.31 3.92
CA ALA A 64 -9.03 -8.07 5.21
C ALA A 64 -7.99 -7.72 6.28
N GLU A 65 -6.84 -8.38 6.24
CA GLU A 65 -5.73 -8.13 7.15
C GLU A 65 -5.16 -6.73 6.94
N LEU A 66 -4.83 -6.36 5.70
CA LEU A 66 -4.27 -5.05 5.38
C LEU A 66 -5.22 -3.91 5.78
N LEU A 67 -6.52 -4.05 5.52
CA LEU A 67 -7.52 -3.01 5.81
C LEU A 67 -7.79 -2.80 7.30
N LYS A 68 -7.56 -3.79 8.15
CA LYS A 68 -7.76 -3.65 9.60
C LYS A 68 -6.60 -2.96 10.32
N LEU A 69 -5.37 -3.07 9.78
CA LEU A 69 -4.15 -2.60 10.44
C LEU A 69 -4.16 -1.11 10.81
N PRO A 70 -4.68 -0.17 9.98
CA PRO A 70 -4.75 1.24 10.35
C PRO A 70 -5.54 1.50 11.63
N SER A 71 -6.64 0.76 11.88
CA SER A 71 -7.41 0.88 13.12
C SER A 71 -6.67 0.36 14.36
N GLN A 72 -5.60 -0.40 14.15
CA GLN A 72 -4.71 -0.92 15.20
C GLN A 72 -3.47 -0.02 15.44
N GLY A 73 -3.42 1.15 14.79
CA GLY A 73 -2.29 2.09 14.93
C GLY A 73 -1.07 1.73 14.08
N VAL A 74 -1.22 0.81 13.11
CA VAL A 74 -0.16 0.41 12.19
C VAL A 74 -0.34 1.13 10.87
N GLN A 75 0.71 1.75 10.35
CA GLN A 75 0.70 2.33 9.01
C GLN A 75 0.74 1.21 7.96
N VAL A 76 0.00 1.41 6.89
CA VAL A 76 0.01 0.50 5.74
C VAL A 76 0.14 1.33 4.47
N ALA A 77 1.05 0.96 3.59
CA ALA A 77 1.10 1.51 2.25
C ALA A 77 1.32 0.41 1.21
N LEU A 78 0.67 0.59 0.07
CA LEU A 78 0.85 -0.24 -1.10
C LEU A 78 1.88 0.43 -2.02
N VAL A 79 2.86 -0.31 -2.48
CA VAL A 79 3.89 0.18 -3.39
C VAL A 79 3.82 -0.62 -4.67
N THR A 80 3.38 0.03 -5.75
CA THR A 80 3.47 -0.62 -7.06
C THR A 80 4.82 -0.32 -7.71
N ILE A 81 5.38 -1.33 -8.39
CA ILE A 81 6.56 -1.20 -9.24
C ILE A 81 6.20 -1.32 -10.72
N ASP A 82 4.97 -0.96 -11.07
CA ASP A 82 4.60 -0.75 -12.47
C ASP A 82 5.41 0.42 -13.05
N ARG A 83 5.54 0.46 -14.37
CA ARG A 83 6.09 1.65 -15.03
C ARG A 83 5.12 2.81 -14.89
N PRO A 84 5.58 4.08 -14.90
CA PRO A 84 4.71 5.24 -14.79
C PRO A 84 3.56 5.26 -15.80
N GLU A 85 3.80 4.81 -17.04
CA GLU A 85 2.78 4.70 -18.10
C GLU A 85 1.70 3.65 -17.81
N ASP A 86 1.98 2.68 -16.95
CA ASP A 86 1.06 1.59 -16.56
C ASP A 86 0.30 1.90 -15.23
N GLU A 87 0.44 3.10 -14.67
CA GLU A 87 -0.20 3.55 -13.41
C GLU A 87 -1.69 3.23 -13.34
N ARG A 88 -2.41 3.44 -14.44
CA ARG A 88 -3.85 3.16 -14.53
C ARG A 88 -4.18 1.67 -14.35
N ALA A 89 -3.29 0.77 -14.78
CA ALA A 89 -3.49 -0.66 -14.61
C ALA A 89 -3.34 -1.04 -13.12
N ALA A 90 -2.38 -0.43 -12.42
CA ALA A 90 -2.23 -0.59 -10.97
C ALA A 90 -3.46 -0.04 -10.22
N ALA A 91 -3.92 1.17 -10.55
CA ALA A 91 -5.10 1.78 -9.94
C ALA A 91 -6.36 0.92 -10.15
N LYS A 92 -6.55 0.40 -11.37
CA LYS A 92 -7.66 -0.52 -11.67
C LYS A 92 -7.57 -1.79 -10.82
N MET A 93 -6.39 -2.39 -10.70
CA MET A 93 -6.19 -3.59 -9.88
C MET A 93 -6.59 -3.33 -8.42
N LEU A 94 -6.20 -2.20 -7.84
CA LEU A 94 -6.58 -1.83 -6.48
C LEU A 94 -8.09 -1.64 -6.32
N ALA A 95 -8.75 -1.06 -7.32
CA ALA A 95 -10.20 -0.91 -7.33
C ALA A 95 -10.91 -2.27 -7.40
N ASP A 96 -10.46 -3.16 -8.27
CA ASP A 96 -11.02 -4.52 -8.43
C ASP A 96 -10.94 -5.32 -7.10
N TYR A 97 -9.85 -5.14 -6.35
CA TYR A 97 -9.65 -5.79 -5.05
C TYR A 97 -10.12 -4.96 -3.85
N LYS A 98 -10.74 -3.79 -4.07
CA LYS A 98 -11.27 -2.89 -3.03
C LYS A 98 -10.20 -2.49 -2.00
N LEU A 99 -9.02 -2.10 -2.49
CA LEU A 99 -7.86 -1.68 -1.70
C LEU A 99 -7.57 -0.18 -1.83
N THR A 100 -8.41 0.58 -2.55
CA THR A 100 -8.23 2.02 -2.81
C THR A 100 -8.28 2.90 -1.56
N ALA A 101 -8.71 2.37 -0.43
CA ALA A 101 -8.68 3.08 0.86
C ALA A 101 -7.27 3.15 1.48
N LEU A 102 -6.33 2.32 1.01
CA LEU A 102 -4.96 2.31 1.52
C LEU A 102 -4.08 3.30 0.75
N PRO A 103 -3.22 4.05 1.44
CA PRO A 103 -2.19 4.85 0.79
C PRO A 103 -1.41 4.03 -0.22
N THR A 104 -1.27 4.56 -1.42
CA THR A 104 -0.57 3.87 -2.51
C THR A 104 0.39 4.82 -3.19
N LEU A 105 1.56 4.34 -3.57
CA LEU A 105 2.50 5.03 -4.43
C LEU A 105 3.05 4.09 -5.51
N LEU A 106 3.48 4.67 -6.61
CA LEU A 106 4.26 4.00 -7.64
C LEU A 106 5.73 4.36 -7.44
N LEU A 107 6.55 3.34 -7.24
CA LEU A 107 7.99 3.50 -7.19
C LEU A 107 8.57 3.13 -8.56
N ASP A 108 9.06 4.13 -9.28
CA ASP A 108 9.73 3.94 -10.56
C ASP A 108 11.11 3.34 -10.31
N ALA A 109 11.14 2.01 -10.25
CA ALA A 109 12.28 1.20 -9.85
C ALA A 109 12.57 0.11 -10.89
N PRO A 110 13.34 0.43 -11.95
CA PRO A 110 13.68 -0.55 -12.98
C PRO A 110 14.56 -1.69 -12.47
N GLU A 111 15.23 -1.49 -11.33
CA GLU A 111 16.11 -2.48 -10.72
C GLU A 111 15.75 -2.72 -9.25
N PRO A 112 15.75 -3.98 -8.75
CA PRO A 112 15.34 -4.30 -7.38
C PRO A 112 16.40 -3.95 -6.32
N ASP A 113 17.68 -4.01 -6.63
CA ASP A 113 18.77 -3.91 -5.65
C ASP A 113 18.73 -2.65 -4.78
N PRO A 114 18.55 -1.42 -5.34
CA PRO A 114 18.45 -0.23 -4.50
C PRO A 114 17.26 -0.26 -3.55
N VAL A 115 16.13 -0.83 -3.99
CA VAL A 115 14.93 -0.97 -3.16
C VAL A 115 15.16 -2.00 -2.07
N ALA A 116 15.74 -3.16 -2.40
CA ALA A 116 16.08 -4.22 -1.45
C ALA A 116 16.97 -3.68 -0.31
N LYS A 117 18.00 -2.92 -0.68
CA LYS A 117 18.89 -2.26 0.29
C LYS A 117 18.12 -1.25 1.17
N ALA A 118 17.27 -0.43 0.55
CA ALA A 118 16.46 0.56 1.27
C ALA A 118 15.47 -0.07 2.24
N MET A 119 14.90 -1.25 1.89
CA MET A 119 14.01 -2.02 2.76
C MET A 119 14.75 -2.82 3.84
N GLY A 120 16.09 -2.80 3.85
CA GLY A 120 16.89 -3.58 4.82
C GLY A 120 16.91 -5.08 4.56
N ASP A 121 16.54 -5.52 3.36
CA ASP A 121 16.55 -6.92 2.94
C ASP A 121 17.32 -7.10 1.63
N ALA A 122 18.65 -7.07 1.71
CA ALA A 122 19.53 -7.21 0.55
C ALA A 122 19.40 -8.55 -0.20
N LYS A 123 18.61 -9.50 0.33
CA LYS A 123 18.34 -10.78 -0.35
C LYS A 123 17.05 -10.75 -1.18
N TRP A 124 16.28 -9.66 -1.14
CA TRP A 124 15.11 -9.53 -1.99
C TRP A 124 15.56 -9.19 -3.42
N ASP A 125 15.15 -9.99 -4.35
CA ASP A 125 15.53 -9.95 -5.77
C ASP A 125 14.48 -9.31 -6.68
N GLY A 126 13.51 -8.62 -6.09
CA GLY A 126 12.37 -8.06 -6.83
C GLY A 126 11.19 -9.03 -6.99
N THR A 127 11.26 -10.23 -6.43
CA THR A 127 10.13 -11.18 -6.43
C THR A 127 8.89 -10.53 -5.83
N LEU A 128 7.76 -10.60 -6.56
CA LEU A 128 6.45 -10.10 -6.15
C LEU A 128 5.44 -11.24 -5.95
N PRO A 129 4.45 -11.03 -5.05
CA PRO A 129 4.35 -9.92 -4.11
C PRO A 129 5.47 -9.94 -3.07
N ALA A 130 5.71 -8.80 -2.40
CA ALA A 130 6.61 -8.77 -1.25
C ALA A 130 6.03 -7.88 -0.15
N THR A 131 6.18 -8.31 1.10
CA THR A 131 5.69 -7.53 2.25
C THR A 131 6.81 -7.33 3.24
N PHE A 132 7.02 -6.07 3.63
CA PHE A 132 8.02 -5.67 4.62
C PHE A 132 7.30 -5.08 5.83
N VAL A 133 7.66 -5.56 7.02
CA VAL A 133 7.08 -5.11 8.28
C VAL A 133 8.18 -4.46 9.11
N PHE A 134 7.96 -3.19 9.45
CA PHE A 134 8.89 -2.38 10.23
C PHE A 134 8.30 -2.03 11.58
N ASP A 135 9.14 -1.91 12.59
CA ASP A 135 8.76 -1.36 13.89
C ASP A 135 8.67 0.18 13.87
N ALA A 136 8.28 0.78 14.97
CA ALA A 136 8.13 2.23 15.10
C ALA A 136 9.45 3.02 14.92
N SER A 137 10.60 2.34 15.04
CA SER A 137 11.92 2.95 14.75
C SER A 137 12.31 2.91 13.29
N GLY A 138 11.53 2.23 12.45
CA GLY A 138 11.85 1.98 11.04
C GLY A 138 12.78 0.79 10.81
N LYS A 139 13.03 -0.04 11.85
CA LYS A 139 13.81 -1.26 11.70
C LYS A 139 12.97 -2.37 11.11
N LEU A 140 13.51 -3.07 10.11
CA LEU A 140 12.87 -4.24 9.51
C LEU A 140 12.73 -5.36 10.55
N VAL A 141 11.50 -5.79 10.81
CA VAL A 141 11.16 -6.92 11.70
C VAL A 141 11.00 -8.20 10.91
N LYS A 142 10.32 -8.11 9.75
CA LYS A 142 10.06 -9.26 8.90
C LYS A 142 9.90 -8.84 7.44
N SER A 143 10.42 -9.67 6.53
CA SER A 143 10.11 -9.63 5.11
C SER A 143 9.47 -10.94 4.67
N PHE A 144 8.51 -10.83 3.75
CA PHE A 144 7.91 -11.93 3.02
C PHE A 144 8.24 -11.71 1.54
N ARG A 145 9.04 -12.60 0.97
CA ARG A 145 9.39 -12.61 -0.45
C ARG A 145 8.50 -13.64 -1.13
N GLY A 146 7.55 -13.19 -1.92
CA GLY A 146 6.40 -13.96 -2.36
C GLY A 146 5.20 -13.78 -1.43
N MET A 147 4.16 -14.58 -1.62
CA MET A 147 2.88 -14.45 -0.90
C MET A 147 3.02 -14.61 0.60
N ALA A 148 2.52 -13.64 1.36
CA ALA A 148 2.36 -13.71 2.81
C ALA A 148 1.06 -14.43 3.20
N LYS A 149 1.13 -15.27 4.23
CA LYS A 149 -0.07 -15.82 4.85
C LYS A 149 -0.64 -14.80 5.86
N PRO A 150 -1.97 -14.54 5.91
CA PRO A 150 -2.56 -13.55 6.83
C PRO A 150 -2.11 -13.74 8.29
N ALA A 151 -2.14 -14.97 8.80
CA ALA A 151 -1.71 -15.25 10.18
C ALA A 151 -0.21 -14.95 10.41
N ALA A 152 0.64 -15.16 9.41
CA ALA A 152 2.08 -14.85 9.53
C ALA A 152 2.32 -13.33 9.48
N LEU A 153 1.54 -12.59 8.69
CA LEU A 153 1.58 -11.12 8.70
C LEU A 153 1.12 -10.58 10.06
N ASP A 154 0.01 -11.07 10.61
CA ASP A 154 -0.50 -10.69 11.93
C ASP A 154 0.55 -10.89 13.04
N LEU A 155 1.25 -12.01 13.04
CA LEU A 155 2.35 -12.28 13.99
C LEU A 155 3.51 -11.29 13.82
N ALA A 156 3.91 -10.99 12.59
CA ALA A 156 4.99 -10.05 12.32
C ALA A 156 4.61 -8.62 12.77
N VAL A 157 3.38 -8.20 12.51
CA VAL A 157 2.86 -6.90 12.96
C VAL A 157 2.79 -6.81 14.48
N LYS A 158 2.34 -7.85 15.19
CA LYS A 158 2.35 -7.89 16.65
C LYS A 158 3.76 -7.74 17.20
N SER A 159 4.74 -8.41 16.59
CA SER A 159 6.16 -8.29 16.98
C SER A 159 6.68 -6.87 16.73
N ALA A 160 6.32 -6.24 15.62
CA ALA A 160 6.71 -4.86 15.30
C ALA A 160 6.08 -3.84 16.26
N SER A 161 4.82 -4.07 16.68
CA SER A 161 4.10 -3.20 17.61
C SER A 161 4.56 -3.34 19.06
N ALA A 162 5.12 -4.49 19.43
CA ALA A 162 5.66 -4.74 20.77
C ALA A 162 7.09 -4.15 20.96
N ALA A 163 7.78 -3.82 19.85
CA ALA A 163 9.11 -3.22 19.92
C ALA A 163 8.99 -1.78 20.49
N PRO A 164 9.83 -1.40 21.48
CA PRO A 164 9.79 -0.05 22.04
C PRO A 164 10.09 0.97 20.94
N ALA A 165 9.32 2.06 20.89
CA ALA A 165 9.64 3.20 20.05
C ALA A 165 11.05 3.68 20.41
N ALA A 166 11.93 3.80 19.42
CA ALA A 166 13.27 4.35 19.68
C ALA A 166 13.09 5.75 20.27
N ASN A 167 13.68 5.94 21.47
CA ASN A 167 13.64 7.20 22.18
C ASN A 167 14.20 8.30 21.26
N GLN A 168 13.33 9.14 20.70
CA GLN A 168 13.74 10.31 19.95
C GLN A 168 14.39 11.29 20.94
N ARG A 169 15.71 11.25 21.04
CA ARG A 169 16.50 12.31 21.68
C ARG A 169 16.97 13.28 20.62
#